data_df5fd7d80588ac04b3ebc1823451d24a
#
_entry.id   df5fd7d80588ac04b3ebc1823451d24a
#
_cell.length_a   1.000
_cell.length_b   1.000
_cell.length_c   1.000
_cell.angle_alpha   90.00
_cell.angle_beta   90.00
_cell.angle_gamma   90.00
#
_symmetry.space_group_name_H-M   'P 1'
#
loop_
_entity.id
_entity.type
_entity.pdbx_description
1 polymer ?
#
loop_
_entity_poly.entity_id
_entity_poly.type
_entity_poly.pdbx_seq_one_letter_code
_entity_poly.pdbx_strand_id
1 'polypeptide(L)'
;MSRQAPKFNETNVYRVRRSSRLNEGLFLSKLILKKHSDIQIEGMGECISLVFKLGQILSKNGLATIQAIREENIEREGRKEINPKITLVLKKSANFDKLTEGLTLREKWFTAKRHLYPIISYESYIH
;
A
#
# COMPACT_ATOMS: atom_id res chain seq x y z
N MET A 1 -26.47 9.71 2.82
CA MET A 1 -25.46 9.17 3.02
C MET A 1 -24.31 9.98 3.02
N SER A 2 -23.75 10.04 3.92
CA SER A 2 -22.73 10.88 3.96
C SER A 2 -21.60 10.34 3.27
N ARG A 3 -20.88 11.14 2.73
CA ARG A 3 -19.86 10.84 2.16
C ARG A 3 -18.78 11.04 2.99
N GLN A 4 -18.31 10.30 3.67
CA GLN A 4 -17.25 10.47 4.51
C GLN A 4 -15.99 10.08 3.89
N ALA A 5 -14.90 10.54 4.37
CA ALA A 5 -13.60 10.15 3.89
C ALA A 5 -13.44 8.66 4.11
N PRO A 6 -12.65 8.01 3.29
CA PRO A 6 -12.43 6.59 3.45
C PRO A 6 -11.88 6.29 4.83
N LYS A 7 -12.34 5.24 5.42
CA LYS A 7 -11.90 4.89 6.74
C LYS A 7 -10.97 3.72 6.66
N PHE A 8 -9.70 3.99 6.62
CA PHE A 8 -8.73 2.93 6.56
C PHE A 8 -8.78 2.04 7.79
N ASN A 9 -9.42 2.52 8.84
CA ASN A 9 -9.53 1.71 10.04
C ASN A 9 -10.50 0.55 9.88
N GLU A 10 -11.41 0.66 8.96
CA GLU A 10 -12.45 -0.33 8.83
C GLU A 10 -12.21 -1.33 7.73
N THR A 11 -11.19 -1.16 6.96
CA THR A 11 -10.94 -2.08 5.90
C THR A 11 -9.45 -2.23 5.73
N ASN A 12 -9.03 -3.40 5.29
CA ASN A 12 -7.62 -3.64 5.07
C ASN A 12 -7.27 -3.53 3.59
N VAL A 13 -8.10 -2.85 2.81
CA VAL A 13 -7.82 -2.70 1.38
C VAL A 13 -7.33 -1.30 1.09
N TYR A 14 -6.19 -1.20 0.42
CA TYR A 14 -5.69 0.08 -0.04
C TYR A 14 -5.78 0.08 -1.54
N ARG A 15 -6.56 0.97 -2.10
CA ARG A 15 -6.74 1.04 -3.54
C ARG A 15 -5.88 2.14 -4.11
N VAL A 16 -4.97 1.75 -4.99
CA VAL A 16 -4.09 2.70 -5.64
C VAL A 16 -4.85 3.40 -6.76
N ARG A 17 -4.73 4.71 -6.82
CA ARG A 17 -5.39 5.51 -7.83
C ARG A 17 -4.35 6.29 -8.58
N ARG A 18 -4.76 6.93 -9.67
CA ARG A 18 -3.81 7.72 -10.45
C ARG A 18 -3.14 8.80 -9.63
N SER A 19 -3.87 9.36 -8.68
CA SER A 19 -3.32 10.42 -7.86
C SER A 19 -2.48 9.90 -6.70
N SER A 20 -2.42 8.59 -6.52
CA SER A 20 -1.67 8.04 -5.40
C SER A 20 -0.19 8.24 -5.61
N ARG A 21 0.51 8.51 -4.53
CA ARG A 21 1.95 8.68 -4.58
C ARG A 21 2.61 7.62 -3.74
N LEU A 22 3.85 7.32 -4.09
CA LEU A 22 4.57 6.25 -3.42
C LEU A 22 4.69 6.48 -1.93
N ASN A 23 5.11 7.67 -1.54
CA ASN A 23 5.32 7.96 -0.12
C ASN A 23 4.02 7.85 0.66
N GLU A 24 2.96 8.38 0.09
CA GLU A 24 1.66 8.32 0.73
C GLU A 24 1.19 6.88 0.82
N GLY A 25 1.39 6.12 -0.24
CA GLY A 25 0.98 4.72 -0.24
C GLY A 25 1.73 3.91 0.79
N LEU A 26 3.02 4.18 0.97
CA LEU A 26 3.79 3.46 1.97
C LEU A 26 3.29 3.78 3.37
N PHE A 27 3.01 5.05 3.63
CA PHE A 27 2.52 5.43 4.94
C PHE A 27 1.17 4.79 5.24
N LEU A 28 0.25 4.87 4.28
CA LEU A 28 -1.10 4.34 4.49
C LEU A 28 -1.06 2.82 4.61
N SER A 29 -0.18 2.16 3.86
CA SER A 29 -0.05 0.72 3.96
C SER A 29 0.43 0.31 5.34
N LYS A 30 1.38 1.06 5.90
CA LYS A 30 1.87 0.75 7.23
C LYS A 30 0.78 0.95 8.26
N LEU A 31 -0.04 1.98 8.07
CA LEU A 31 -1.11 2.24 8.98
C LEU A 31 -2.11 1.09 8.98
N ILE A 32 -2.46 0.60 7.80
CA ILE A 32 -3.39 -0.50 7.68
C ILE A 32 -2.80 -1.78 8.28
N LEU A 33 -1.52 -2.03 8.01
CA LEU A 33 -0.88 -3.22 8.56
C LEU A 33 -0.85 -3.19 10.08
N LYS A 34 -0.65 -2.00 10.64
CA LYS A 34 -0.62 -1.89 12.07
C LYS A 34 -1.95 -2.24 12.67
N LYS A 35 -3.04 -1.88 11.99
CA LYS A 35 -4.35 -2.15 12.52
C LYS A 35 -4.90 -3.52 12.21
N HIS A 36 -4.60 -4.04 11.04
CA HIS A 36 -5.29 -5.24 10.57
C HIS A 36 -4.42 -6.47 10.43
N SER A 37 -3.15 -6.34 10.61
CA SER A 37 -2.21 -7.46 10.47
C SER A 37 -2.03 -7.92 9.03
N ASP A 38 -2.89 -7.54 8.13
CA ASP A 38 -2.70 -7.86 6.73
C ASP A 38 -3.27 -6.72 5.91
N ILE A 39 -2.91 -6.68 4.64
CA ILE A 39 -3.37 -5.63 3.77
C ILE A 39 -3.52 -6.17 2.37
N GLN A 40 -4.48 -5.65 1.63
CA GLN A 40 -4.65 -5.95 0.23
C GLN A 40 -4.42 -4.65 -0.52
N ILE A 41 -3.44 -4.64 -1.39
CA ILE A 41 -3.15 -3.45 -2.20
C ILE A 41 -3.61 -3.75 -3.60
N GLU A 42 -4.53 -2.96 -4.11
CA GLU A 42 -5.08 -3.23 -5.44
C GLU A 42 -4.99 -2.02 -6.34
N GLY A 43 -4.93 -2.28 -7.62
CA GLY A 43 -4.89 -1.23 -8.61
C GLY A 43 -5.19 -1.77 -9.97
N MET A 44 -5.63 -0.90 -10.85
CA MET A 44 -6.00 -1.27 -12.19
C MET A 44 -5.20 -0.50 -13.21
N GLY A 45 -4.98 -1.11 -14.36
CA GLY A 45 -4.34 -0.42 -15.47
C GLY A 45 -2.98 0.13 -15.11
N GLU A 46 -2.83 1.41 -15.33
CA GLU A 46 -1.53 2.04 -15.10
C GLU A 46 -1.18 2.12 -13.63
N CYS A 47 -2.11 1.85 -12.74
CA CYS A 47 -1.81 1.87 -11.32
C CYS A 47 -1.13 0.58 -10.85
N ILE A 48 -1.12 -0.44 -11.70
CA ILE A 48 -0.57 -1.72 -11.30
C ILE A 48 0.91 -1.63 -10.94
N SER A 49 1.65 -0.80 -11.65
CA SER A 49 3.07 -0.69 -11.36
C SER A 49 3.31 -0.16 -9.95
N LEU A 50 2.47 0.75 -9.49
CA LEU A 50 2.63 1.28 -8.15
C LEU A 50 2.21 0.24 -7.11
N VAL A 51 1.22 -0.60 -7.43
CA VAL A 51 0.84 -1.68 -6.54
C VAL A 51 2.05 -2.58 -6.28
N PHE A 52 2.73 -2.99 -7.34
CA PHE A 52 3.88 -3.86 -7.17
C PHE A 52 5.03 -3.15 -6.46
N LYS A 53 5.21 -1.88 -6.76
CA LYS A 53 6.27 -1.14 -6.12
C LYS A 53 6.05 -1.06 -4.61
N LEU A 54 4.82 -0.79 -4.20
CA LEU A 54 4.51 -0.74 -2.79
C LEU A 54 4.75 -2.09 -2.13
N GLY A 55 4.29 -3.15 -2.78
CA GLY A 55 4.48 -4.48 -2.22
C GLY A 55 5.94 -4.85 -2.09
N GLN A 56 6.73 -4.50 -3.09
CA GLN A 56 8.13 -4.84 -3.06
C GLN A 56 8.88 -4.08 -1.96
N ILE A 57 8.56 -2.81 -1.79
CA ILE A 57 9.23 -2.01 -0.78
C ILE A 57 8.86 -2.52 0.61
N LEU A 58 7.59 -2.81 0.85
CA LEU A 58 7.19 -3.32 2.14
C LEU A 58 7.86 -4.65 2.44
N SER A 59 7.97 -5.50 1.43
CA SER A 59 8.58 -6.79 1.62
C SER A 59 10.08 -6.67 1.82
N LYS A 60 10.73 -5.83 1.03
CA LYS A 60 12.16 -5.69 1.11
C LYS A 60 12.61 -5.08 2.41
N ASN A 61 11.81 -4.21 2.99
CA ASN A 61 12.15 -3.58 4.24
C ASN A 61 11.74 -4.43 5.45
N GLY A 62 11.26 -5.63 5.21
CA GLY A 62 10.94 -6.53 6.30
C GLY A 62 9.66 -6.23 7.03
N LEU A 63 8.80 -5.39 6.44
CA LEU A 63 7.58 -5.02 7.11
C LEU A 63 6.43 -5.97 6.85
N ALA A 64 6.43 -6.61 5.70
CA ALA A 64 5.35 -7.49 5.33
C ALA A 64 5.86 -8.59 4.41
N THR A 65 5.06 -9.64 4.28
CA THR A 65 5.38 -10.74 3.39
C THR A 65 4.25 -10.88 2.39
N ILE A 66 4.59 -11.00 1.12
CA ILE A 66 3.58 -11.15 0.10
C ILE A 66 3.03 -12.55 0.17
N GLN A 67 1.74 -12.67 0.40
CA GLN A 67 1.10 -13.96 0.54
C GLN A 67 0.46 -14.42 -0.76
N ALA A 68 -0.04 -13.52 -1.54
CA ALA A 68 -0.73 -13.91 -2.77
C ALA A 68 -0.80 -12.73 -3.73
N ILE A 69 -0.90 -13.06 -5.00
CA ILE A 69 -1.10 -12.08 -6.04
C ILE A 69 -2.31 -12.54 -6.81
N ARG A 70 -3.33 -11.70 -6.89
CA ARG A 70 -4.53 -12.05 -7.62
C ARG A 70 -4.65 -11.16 -8.82
N GLU A 71 -5.08 -11.74 -9.90
CA GLU A 71 -5.25 -11.00 -11.12
C GLU A 71 -6.67 -11.19 -11.61
N GLU A 72 -7.32 -10.11 -11.99
CA GLU A 72 -8.66 -10.16 -12.50
C GLU A 72 -8.76 -9.27 -13.71
N ASN A 73 -9.71 -9.57 -14.57
CA ASN A 73 -9.99 -8.70 -15.70
C ASN A 73 -11.37 -8.13 -15.42
N ILE A 74 -11.43 -6.83 -15.19
CA ILE A 74 -12.69 -6.19 -14.85
C ILE A 74 -13.38 -5.76 -16.14
N GLU A 75 -14.53 -6.32 -16.41
CA GLU A 75 -15.27 -5.97 -17.59
C GLU A 75 -16.20 -4.83 -17.31
N ARG A 76 -16.27 -3.90 -18.24
CA ARG A 76 -17.23 -2.84 -18.11
C ARG A 76 -18.43 -3.20 -18.92
N GLU A 77 -19.55 -2.69 -18.49
CA GLU A 77 -20.79 -2.94 -19.15
C GLU A 77 -20.72 -2.69 -20.62
N GLY A 78 -21.02 -3.68 -21.41
CA GLY A 78 -21.09 -3.50 -22.84
C GLY A 78 -19.77 -3.37 -23.56
N ARG A 79 -18.67 -3.55 -22.87
CA ARG A 79 -17.37 -3.42 -23.50
C ARG A 79 -16.53 -4.64 -23.25
N LYS A 80 -15.81 -5.02 -24.27
CA LYS A 80 -14.92 -6.16 -24.14
C LYS A 80 -13.49 -5.68 -24.07
N GLU A 81 -13.25 -4.71 -23.22
CA GLU A 81 -11.91 -4.21 -23.06
C GLU A 81 -11.18 -4.99 -21.99
N ILE A 82 -9.88 -5.02 -22.12
CA ILE A 82 -9.07 -5.68 -21.10
C ILE A 82 -8.75 -4.64 -20.04
N ASN A 83 -9.25 -4.87 -18.84
CA ASN A 83 -8.99 -3.97 -17.74
C ASN A 83 -8.41 -4.78 -16.59
N PRO A 84 -7.12 -5.01 -16.62
CA PRO A 84 -6.50 -5.86 -15.59
C PRO A 84 -6.50 -5.18 -14.24
N LYS A 85 -6.75 -5.96 -13.22
CA LYS A 85 -6.69 -5.50 -11.85
C LYS A 85 -5.81 -6.46 -11.10
N ILE A 86 -4.86 -5.93 -10.36
CA ILE A 86 -3.97 -6.74 -9.55
C ILE A 86 -4.23 -6.43 -8.09
N THR A 87 -4.28 -7.47 -7.29
CA THR A 87 -4.40 -7.31 -5.84
C THR A 87 -3.28 -8.10 -5.20
N LEU A 88 -2.46 -7.41 -4.43
CA LEU A 88 -1.42 -8.05 -3.66
C LEU A 88 -1.93 -8.24 -2.25
N VAL A 89 -1.79 -9.43 -1.72
CA VAL A 89 -2.19 -9.70 -0.34
C VAL A 89 -0.90 -9.86 0.44
N LEU A 90 -0.71 -8.98 1.42
CA LEU A 90 0.48 -9.02 2.23
C LEU A 90 0.11 -9.19 3.70
N LYS A 91 0.96 -9.88 4.43
CA LYS A 91 0.74 -10.11 5.82
C LYS A 91 1.82 -9.40 6.61
N LYS A 92 1.46 -8.81 7.73
CA LYS A 92 2.40 -8.12 8.59
C LYS A 92 3.48 -9.10 9.03
N SER A 93 4.72 -8.67 8.96
CA SER A 93 5.80 -9.54 9.35
C SER A 93 5.94 -9.55 10.87
N ALA A 94 6.67 -10.52 11.37
CA ALA A 94 6.89 -10.61 12.81
C ALA A 94 7.69 -9.41 13.32
N ASN A 95 8.46 -8.78 12.44
CA ASN A 95 9.29 -7.67 12.86
C ASN A 95 8.63 -6.31 12.66
N PHE A 96 7.39 -6.31 12.18
CA PHE A 96 6.73 -5.04 11.86
C PHE A 96 6.68 -4.11 13.06
N ASP A 97 6.20 -4.63 14.18
CA ASP A 97 6.03 -3.78 15.34
C ASP A 97 7.37 -3.28 15.85
N LYS A 98 8.39 -4.11 15.77
CA LYS A 98 9.70 -3.70 16.22
C LYS A 98 10.27 -2.63 15.31
N LEU A 99 10.09 -2.78 14.00
CA LEU A 99 10.62 -1.83 13.05
C LEU A 99 9.90 -0.49 13.11
N THR A 100 8.67 -0.48 13.60
CA THR A 100 7.92 0.75 13.72
C THR A 100 7.79 1.20 15.18
N GLU A 101 8.51 0.55 16.06
CA GLU A 101 8.42 0.85 17.48
C GLU A 101 8.94 2.22 17.78
N GLY A 102 8.31 2.90 18.70
CA GLY A 102 8.76 4.21 19.10
C GLY A 102 8.41 5.32 18.14
N LEU A 103 7.72 4.99 17.08
CA LEU A 103 7.36 5.99 16.09
C LEU A 103 5.86 6.21 16.09
N THR A 104 5.47 7.46 16.02
CA THR A 104 4.07 7.78 15.87
C THR A 104 3.84 7.89 14.39
N LEU A 105 2.96 7.08 13.84
CA LEU A 105 2.72 7.10 12.42
C LEU A 105 2.32 8.49 11.94
N ARG A 106 1.64 9.23 12.79
CA ARG A 106 1.25 10.57 12.44
C ARG A 106 2.47 11.47 12.27
N GLU A 107 3.41 11.36 13.18
CA GLU A 107 4.63 12.15 13.08
C GLU A 107 5.43 11.75 11.87
N LYS A 108 5.48 10.45 11.59
CA LYS A 108 6.20 9.99 10.42
C LYS A 108 5.54 10.51 9.16
N TRP A 109 4.22 10.64 9.16
CA TRP A 109 3.52 11.16 8.01
C TRP A 109 3.95 12.59 7.71
N PHE A 110 4.03 13.44 8.73
CA PHE A 110 4.46 14.79 8.52
C PHE A 110 5.89 14.85 8.05
N THR A 111 6.75 14.01 8.61
CA THR A 111 8.14 13.98 8.19
C THR A 111 8.24 13.50 6.76
N ALA A 112 7.46 12.50 6.41
CA ALA A 112 7.49 11.97 5.06
C ALA A 112 7.07 13.03 4.05
N LYS A 113 6.07 13.81 4.39
CA LYS A 113 5.63 14.85 3.47
C LYS A 113 6.74 15.86 3.25
N ARG A 114 7.60 16.01 4.21
CA ARG A 114 8.69 16.94 4.05
C ARG A 114 9.82 16.37 3.29
N HIS A 115 10.27 15.17 3.61
CA HIS A 115 11.32 14.61 2.80
C HIS A 115 12.07 13.40 3.26
N LEU A 116 11.99 13.04 4.49
CA LEU A 116 12.95 12.06 4.88
C LEU A 116 12.57 10.64 4.94
N TYR A 117 11.49 10.40 5.58
CA TYR A 117 11.24 9.05 6.02
C TYR A 117 11.11 8.03 4.92
N PRO A 118 10.18 8.13 4.03
CA PRO A 118 10.08 7.10 3.01
C PRO A 118 11.14 7.22 1.95
N ILE A 119 11.77 8.37 1.87
CA ILE A 119 12.81 8.54 0.88
C ILE A 119 13.97 7.63 1.16
N ILE A 120 14.31 7.46 2.42
CA ILE A 120 15.40 6.58 2.77
C ILE A 120 15.09 5.16 2.37
N SER A 121 13.89 4.69 2.67
CA SER A 121 13.49 3.35 2.29
C SER A 121 13.47 3.21 0.79
N TYR A 122 12.99 4.24 0.12
CA TYR A 122 12.85 4.20 -1.30
C TYR A 122 14.21 4.14 -1.98
N GLU A 123 15.14 4.94 -1.54
CA GLU A 123 16.47 4.93 -2.11
C GLU A 123 17.16 3.60 -1.87
N SER A 124 16.97 3.05 -0.70
CA SER A 124 17.52 1.77 -0.38
C SER A 124 16.98 0.71 -1.33
N TYR A 125 15.72 0.85 -1.69
CA TYR A 125 15.11 -0.09 -2.58
C TYR A 125 15.60 0.10 -4.01
N ILE A 126 15.77 1.31 -4.45
CA ILE A 126 16.18 1.58 -5.81
C ILE A 126 17.62 1.18 -6.05
N HIS A 127 18.45 1.40 -5.10
CA HIS A 127 19.83 1.02 -5.22
C HIS A 127 20.06 -0.39 -4.76
#